data_9b8ce1707ec07f6ccf66c3a5b947c4d4
#
_entry.id   9b8ce1707ec07f6ccf66c3a5b947c4d4
#
_cell.length_a   1.000
_cell.length_b   1.000
_cell.length_c   1.000
_cell.angle_alpha   90.00
_cell.angle_beta   90.00
_cell.angle_gamma   90.00
#
_symmetry.space_group_name_H-M   'P 1'
#
loop_
_entity.id
_entity.type
_entity.pdbx_description
1 polymer ?
#
loop_
_entity_poly.entity_id
_entity_poly.type
_entity_poly.pdbx_seq_one_letter_code
_entity_poly.pdbx_strand_id
1 'polypeptide(L)'
;MAKLRNILLLAVSVLSVACIDIVDVRKKIDANEIVATVDGVMLTRTELRRDIPAGLVGADSVTFSRMYIDNWVLKQLKMRRAEEVLSSNEADIERLVEGYRQSLIMRQLDQYYIDHAIDLDISEREIVAHYRANGARYKLDHNKVRGVVVKTPRSFRNTSTLSTALRNVVKRGTQEVEALAEKHSLQFSDMTAEWVSYSDFLSHLPTVRTRSYEDLLSKSGVQQMSTDDANFYFIITEVVRRGEVSPLECVADDIRRVLYAERRSAIVGRYEAEMLREAASAGRIIFQDSLLLDAMIAGLPAVASEEVVEQRDSLEEEVDERIFEEADSLSLGI
;
A
#
# COMPACT_ATOMS: atom_id res chain seq x y z
N MET A 1 27.65 70.59 27.98
CA MET A 1 28.31 69.28 28.30
C MET A 1 27.57 68.50 29.41
N ALA A 2 26.93 69.16 30.40
CA ALA A 2 26.17 68.46 31.43
C ALA A 2 24.89 67.74 30.92
N LYS A 3 24.19 68.26 29.94
CA LYS A 3 22.98 67.63 29.35
C LYS A 3 23.27 66.37 28.57
N LEU A 4 24.45 66.26 27.91
CA LEU A 4 24.83 65.08 27.16
C LEU A 4 25.23 63.90 28.09
N ARG A 5 25.81 64.23 29.26
CA ARG A 5 26.22 63.26 30.30
C ARG A 5 24.99 62.63 30.99
N ASN A 6 23.93 63.41 31.19
CA ASN A 6 22.69 62.89 31.78
C ASN A 6 21.86 62.02 30.80
N ILE A 7 21.92 62.30 29.51
CA ILE A 7 21.29 61.45 28.46
C ILE A 7 22.06 60.13 28.35
N LEU A 8 23.40 60.13 28.45
CA LEU A 8 24.18 58.90 28.39
C LEU A 8 23.96 58.02 29.64
N LEU A 9 23.76 58.61 30.81
CA LEU A 9 23.45 57.88 32.06
C LEU A 9 22.02 57.28 32.02
N LEU A 10 21.09 57.96 31.39
CA LEU A 10 19.72 57.44 31.20
C LEU A 10 19.68 56.28 30.19
N ALA A 11 20.50 56.34 29.12
CA ALA A 11 20.61 55.29 28.16
C ALA A 11 21.26 54.01 28.73
N VAL A 12 22.21 54.12 29.63
CA VAL A 12 22.85 52.97 30.31
C VAL A 12 21.90 52.34 31.32
N SER A 13 21.03 53.11 31.99
CA SER A 13 20.03 52.54 32.92
C SER A 13 18.87 51.86 32.27
N VAL A 14 18.56 52.15 30.98
CA VAL A 14 17.52 51.45 30.19
C VAL A 14 18.05 50.11 29.60
N LEU A 15 19.36 50.03 29.34
CA LEU A 15 19.98 48.78 28.87
C LEU A 15 20.13 47.71 29.96
N SER A 16 20.08 48.08 31.26
CA SER A 16 20.17 47.15 32.37
C SER A 16 18.84 46.48 32.78
N VAL A 17 17.73 46.89 32.19
CA VAL A 17 16.38 46.31 32.46
C VAL A 17 15.94 45.33 31.35
N ALA A 18 16.74 45.17 30.28
CA ALA A 18 16.48 44.22 29.22
C ALA A 18 17.26 42.87 29.44
N CYS A 19 17.71 42.57 30.63
CA CYS A 19 17.81 41.20 31.07
C CYS A 19 16.38 40.75 31.36
N ILE A 20 15.64 40.47 30.31
CA ILE A 20 14.46 39.60 30.40
C ILE A 20 15.05 38.31 31.00
N ASP A 21 14.74 38.07 32.27
CA ASP A 21 14.74 36.74 32.82
C ASP A 21 14.07 35.85 31.80
N ILE A 22 14.85 35.12 31.04
CA ILE A 22 14.39 33.86 30.48
C ILE A 22 14.10 33.04 31.73
N VAL A 23 12.91 33.27 32.26
CA VAL A 23 12.31 32.45 33.31
C VAL A 23 12.41 31.06 32.74
N ASP A 24 13.36 30.33 33.29
CA ASP A 24 13.45 28.89 33.13
C ASP A 24 12.08 28.34 33.54
N VAL A 25 11.23 28.18 32.54
CA VAL A 25 9.92 27.49 32.68
C VAL A 25 10.27 25.99 32.80
N ARG A 26 11.18 25.67 33.68
CA ARG A 26 11.18 24.36 34.32
C ARG A 26 9.93 24.36 35.19
N LYS A 27 8.83 23.93 34.58
CA LYS A 27 7.63 23.52 35.28
C LYS A 27 8.16 22.75 36.50
N LYS A 28 8.00 23.27 37.72
CA LYS A 28 8.37 22.56 38.96
C LYS A 28 7.56 21.27 38.89
N ILE A 29 8.22 20.18 38.44
CA ILE A 29 7.62 18.85 38.43
C ILE A 29 7.41 18.52 39.90
N ASP A 30 6.17 18.29 40.32
CA ASP A 30 5.89 17.88 41.69
C ASP A 30 6.71 16.60 41.98
N ALA A 31 7.40 16.57 43.11
CA ALA A 31 8.19 15.41 43.50
C ALA A 31 7.38 14.11 43.56
N ASN A 32 6.05 14.21 43.77
CA ASN A 32 5.12 13.07 43.70
C ASN A 32 4.86 12.58 42.27
N GLU A 33 5.20 13.35 41.24
CA GLU A 33 5.08 12.97 39.85
C GLU A 33 6.31 12.20 39.33
N ILE A 34 7.45 12.24 40.04
CA ILE A 34 8.67 11.56 39.63
C ILE A 34 8.61 10.11 40.03
N VAL A 35 8.78 9.21 39.06
CA VAL A 35 8.77 7.75 39.26
C VAL A 35 10.18 7.19 39.36
N ALA A 36 11.12 7.70 38.58
CA ALA A 36 12.53 7.35 38.58
C ALA A 36 13.39 8.53 38.15
N THR A 37 14.66 8.56 38.59
CA THR A 37 15.66 9.54 38.17
C THR A 37 16.98 8.83 37.91
N VAL A 38 17.61 9.12 36.77
CA VAL A 38 18.94 8.63 36.40
C VAL A 38 19.76 9.83 35.91
N ASP A 39 20.83 10.16 36.58
CA ASP A 39 21.75 11.26 36.21
C ASP A 39 21.04 12.60 35.91
N GLY A 40 19.98 12.93 36.68
CA GLY A 40 19.18 14.13 36.51
C GLY A 40 18.06 14.04 35.46
N VAL A 41 17.99 13.00 34.68
CA VAL A 41 16.86 12.71 33.77
C VAL A 41 15.75 12.06 34.58
N MET A 42 14.53 12.56 34.47
CA MET A 42 13.38 12.14 35.28
C MET A 42 12.35 11.45 34.42
N LEU A 43 11.85 10.30 34.90
CA LEU A 43 10.66 9.67 34.40
C LEU A 43 9.47 10.13 35.23
N THR A 44 8.47 10.71 34.60
CA THR A 44 7.26 11.16 35.29
C THR A 44 6.17 10.09 35.28
N ARG A 45 5.27 10.17 36.24
CA ARG A 45 4.08 9.30 36.31
C ARG A 45 3.16 9.50 35.09
N THR A 46 3.11 10.71 34.57
CA THR A 46 2.34 11.05 33.37
C THR A 46 2.90 10.33 32.13
N GLU A 47 4.23 10.33 31.96
CA GLU A 47 4.88 9.59 30.87
C GLU A 47 4.66 8.09 31.00
N LEU A 48 4.88 7.53 32.19
CA LEU A 48 4.62 6.12 32.45
C LEU A 48 3.19 5.73 32.11
N ARG A 49 2.18 6.54 32.51
CA ARG A 49 0.76 6.25 32.25
C ARG A 49 0.41 6.30 30.77
N ARG A 50 1.02 7.18 30.02
CA ARG A 50 0.79 7.31 28.56
C ARG A 50 1.18 6.03 27.82
N ASP A 51 2.21 5.36 28.29
CA ASP A 51 2.79 4.20 27.62
C ASP A 51 2.20 2.86 28.14
N ILE A 52 1.38 2.90 29.20
CA ILE A 52 0.62 1.71 29.65
C ILE A 52 -0.51 1.42 28.64
N PRO A 53 -0.57 0.21 28.07
CA PRO A 53 -1.64 -0.15 27.16
C PRO A 53 -3.04 -0.01 27.78
N ALA A 54 -3.98 0.52 27.00
CA ALA A 54 -5.36 0.64 27.45
C ALA A 54 -5.95 -0.76 27.76
N GLY A 55 -6.56 -0.90 28.96
CA GLY A 55 -7.15 -2.17 29.39
C GLY A 55 -6.31 -2.99 30.36
N LEU A 56 -5.03 -2.66 30.55
CA LEU A 56 -4.20 -3.28 31.60
C LEU A 56 -4.62 -2.72 33.00
N VAL A 57 -5.12 -3.60 33.87
CA VAL A 57 -5.58 -3.25 35.23
C VAL A 57 -5.00 -4.17 36.29
N GLY A 58 -5.01 -3.74 37.54
CA GLY A 58 -4.61 -4.57 38.68
C GLY A 58 -3.13 -5.00 38.64
N ALA A 59 -2.86 -6.28 38.90
CA ALA A 59 -1.52 -6.85 38.99
C ALA A 59 -0.74 -6.75 37.68
N ASP A 60 -1.40 -6.86 36.54
CA ASP A 60 -0.78 -6.81 35.21
C ASP A 60 -0.26 -5.40 34.91
N SER A 61 -1.02 -4.36 35.29
CA SER A 61 -0.60 -2.96 35.18
C SER A 61 0.63 -2.67 36.06
N VAL A 62 0.68 -3.23 37.25
CA VAL A 62 1.83 -3.08 38.16
C VAL A 62 3.06 -3.79 37.60
N THR A 63 2.90 -4.99 37.06
CA THR A 63 3.98 -5.75 36.44
C THR A 63 4.54 -5.04 35.22
N PHE A 64 3.66 -4.53 34.35
CA PHE A 64 4.04 -3.75 33.18
C PHE A 64 4.79 -2.48 33.59
N SER A 65 4.26 -1.73 34.57
CA SER A 65 4.89 -0.50 35.05
C SER A 65 6.31 -0.74 35.56
N ARG A 66 6.49 -1.85 36.31
CA ARG A 66 7.81 -2.23 36.79
C ARG A 66 8.78 -2.54 35.63
N MET A 67 8.38 -3.38 34.71
CA MET A 67 9.19 -3.68 33.51
C MET A 67 9.52 -2.42 32.72
N TYR A 68 8.57 -1.51 32.55
CA TYR A 68 8.78 -0.26 31.86
C TYR A 68 9.85 0.59 32.57
N ILE A 69 9.74 0.76 33.90
CA ILE A 69 10.69 1.52 34.70
C ILE A 69 12.09 0.89 34.60
N ASP A 70 12.21 -0.42 34.76
CA ASP A 70 13.48 -1.13 34.68
C ASP A 70 14.14 -0.93 33.31
N ASN A 71 13.36 -1.05 32.23
CA ASN A 71 13.83 -0.81 30.87
C ASN A 71 14.23 0.65 30.63
N TRP A 72 13.44 1.59 31.17
CA TRP A 72 13.74 3.02 31.05
C TRP A 72 15.06 3.36 31.77
N VAL A 73 15.24 2.88 33.00
CA VAL A 73 16.50 3.06 33.76
C VAL A 73 17.69 2.50 33.00
N LEU A 74 17.58 1.25 32.52
CA LEU A 74 18.63 0.62 31.73
C LEU A 74 18.95 1.40 30.46
N LYS A 75 17.92 1.93 29.78
CA LYS A 75 18.10 2.78 28.59
C LYS A 75 18.91 4.04 28.94
N GLN A 76 18.57 4.75 30.04
CA GLN A 76 19.32 5.96 30.45
C GLN A 76 20.79 5.64 30.74
N LEU A 77 21.03 4.56 31.50
CA LEU A 77 22.40 4.13 31.81
C LEU A 77 23.21 3.76 30.56
N LYS A 78 22.55 3.05 29.61
CA LYS A 78 23.18 2.71 28.31
C LYS A 78 23.47 3.95 27.48
N MET A 79 22.56 4.93 27.44
CA MET A 79 22.79 6.18 26.73
C MET A 79 23.97 6.92 27.30
N ARG A 80 24.03 7.04 28.62
CA ARG A 80 25.17 7.67 29.30
C ARG A 80 26.50 6.98 28.98
N ARG A 81 26.49 5.63 29.05
CA ARG A 81 27.69 4.86 28.73
C ARG A 81 28.10 4.98 27.26
N ALA A 82 27.12 5.05 26.36
CA ALA A 82 27.38 5.26 24.95
C ALA A 82 28.01 6.64 24.68
N GLU A 83 27.52 7.70 25.29
CA GLU A 83 28.12 9.05 25.21
C GLU A 83 29.60 9.05 25.63
N GLU A 84 29.95 8.33 26.73
CA GLU A 84 31.33 8.23 27.19
C GLU A 84 32.23 7.45 26.22
N VAL A 85 31.72 6.34 25.63
CA VAL A 85 32.54 5.41 24.84
C VAL A 85 32.55 5.77 23.37
N LEU A 86 31.44 6.37 22.85
CA LEU A 86 31.24 6.64 21.44
C LEU A 86 31.32 8.14 21.07
N SER A 87 31.91 8.95 21.92
CA SER A 87 32.07 10.41 21.71
C SER A 87 32.71 10.77 20.35
N SER A 88 33.57 9.89 19.81
CA SER A 88 34.15 10.06 18.47
C SER A 88 33.16 9.90 17.32
N ASN A 89 32.02 9.28 17.57
CA ASN A 89 30.99 8.99 16.54
C ASN A 89 29.83 10.00 16.54
N GLU A 90 29.88 11.00 17.43
CA GLU A 90 28.81 12.00 17.60
C GLU A 90 28.51 12.74 16.28
N ALA A 91 29.56 13.19 15.58
CA ALA A 91 29.42 13.87 14.27
C ALA A 91 28.77 13.00 13.21
N ASP A 92 29.00 11.69 13.22
CA ASP A 92 28.36 10.75 12.28
C ASP A 92 26.89 10.51 12.63
N ILE A 93 26.57 10.44 13.90
CA ILE A 93 25.19 10.32 14.38
C ILE A 93 24.39 11.58 14.02
N GLU A 94 24.93 12.76 14.31
CA GLU A 94 24.32 14.06 13.94
C GLU A 94 24.05 14.14 12.43
N ARG A 95 25.02 13.77 11.60
CA ARG A 95 24.86 13.75 10.13
C ARG A 95 23.74 12.80 9.69
N LEU A 96 23.62 11.62 10.31
CA LEU A 96 22.55 10.66 10.01
C LEU A 96 21.18 11.18 10.44
N VAL A 97 21.11 11.78 11.64
CA VAL A 97 19.87 12.39 12.16
C VAL A 97 19.41 13.54 11.29
N GLU A 98 20.33 14.44 10.87
CA GLU A 98 19.99 15.56 9.98
C GLU A 98 19.57 15.05 8.60
N GLY A 99 20.25 14.07 8.03
CA GLY A 99 19.83 13.44 6.77
C GLY A 99 18.44 12.80 6.85
N TYR A 100 18.15 12.15 7.96
CA TYR A 100 16.81 11.57 8.20
C TYR A 100 15.75 12.66 8.36
N ARG A 101 16.05 13.72 9.11
CA ARG A 101 15.17 14.89 9.27
C ARG A 101 14.83 15.53 7.91
N GLN A 102 15.84 15.75 7.06
CA GLN A 102 15.65 16.30 5.72
C GLN A 102 14.76 15.37 4.86
N SER A 103 15.01 14.06 4.91
CA SER A 103 14.19 13.10 4.17
C SER A 103 12.73 13.07 4.63
N LEU A 104 12.46 13.26 5.92
CA LEU A 104 11.10 13.38 6.44
C LEU A 104 10.40 14.66 5.94
N ILE A 105 11.13 15.79 5.95
CA ILE A 105 10.57 17.08 5.49
C ILE A 105 10.25 16.99 3.98
N MET A 106 11.16 16.45 3.15
CA MET A 106 10.91 16.27 1.72
C MET A 106 9.69 15.38 1.48
N ARG A 107 9.60 14.24 2.17
CA ARG A 107 8.43 13.35 2.06
C ARG A 107 7.12 14.02 2.47
N GLN A 108 7.13 14.88 3.48
CA GLN A 108 5.96 15.66 3.89
C GLN A 108 5.56 16.67 2.81
N LEU A 109 6.52 17.27 2.13
CA LEU A 109 6.28 18.17 1.00
C LEU A 109 5.68 17.41 -0.18
N ASP A 110 6.26 16.27 -0.56
CA ASP A 110 5.70 15.41 -1.61
C ASP A 110 4.25 15.02 -1.31
N GLN A 111 3.99 14.58 -0.07
CA GLN A 111 2.64 14.22 0.36
C GLN A 111 1.68 15.41 0.31
N TYR A 112 2.13 16.60 0.67
CA TYR A 112 1.32 17.82 0.55
C TYR A 112 0.86 18.05 -0.89
N TYR A 113 1.76 17.97 -1.88
CA TYR A 113 1.41 18.14 -3.30
C TYR A 113 0.50 17.02 -3.82
N ILE A 114 0.72 15.79 -3.38
CA ILE A 114 -0.14 14.64 -3.74
C ILE A 114 -1.55 14.85 -3.19
N ASP A 115 -1.69 15.23 -1.93
CA ASP A 115 -2.99 15.42 -1.26
C ASP A 115 -3.80 16.58 -1.85
N HIS A 116 -3.11 17.56 -2.47
CA HIS A 116 -3.74 18.70 -3.12
C HIS A 116 -3.95 18.50 -4.63
N ALA A 117 -3.52 17.36 -5.18
CA ALA A 117 -3.81 17.02 -6.56
C ALA A 117 -5.31 16.65 -6.72
N ILE A 118 -5.95 17.19 -7.76
CA ILE A 118 -7.41 17.14 -7.93
C ILE A 118 -7.91 15.73 -8.23
N ASP A 119 -7.10 14.88 -8.88
CA ASP A 119 -7.55 13.55 -9.31
C ASP A 119 -6.49 12.47 -9.06
N LEU A 120 -6.77 11.63 -8.08
CA LEU A 120 -5.99 10.41 -7.77
C LEU A 120 -6.76 9.12 -8.07
N ASP A 121 -8.04 9.22 -8.46
CA ASP A 121 -8.86 8.07 -8.76
C ASP A 121 -8.48 7.47 -10.11
N ILE A 122 -8.29 6.15 -10.12
CA ILE A 122 -7.98 5.39 -11.32
C ILE A 122 -9.27 4.76 -11.84
N SER A 123 -9.69 5.19 -13.01
CA SER A 123 -10.90 4.68 -13.65
C SER A 123 -10.71 3.26 -14.21
N GLU A 124 -11.81 2.52 -14.35
CA GLU A 124 -11.79 1.20 -15.00
C GLU A 124 -11.33 1.28 -16.46
N ARG A 125 -11.57 2.41 -17.13
CA ARG A 125 -11.09 2.66 -18.52
C ARG A 125 -9.57 2.70 -18.58
N GLU A 126 -8.91 3.40 -17.64
CA GLU A 126 -7.46 3.46 -17.57
C GLU A 126 -6.87 2.08 -17.30
N ILE A 127 -7.50 1.29 -16.43
CA ILE A 127 -7.08 -0.08 -16.14
C ILE A 127 -7.14 -0.95 -17.40
N VAL A 128 -8.27 -0.89 -18.14
CA VAL A 128 -8.43 -1.63 -19.40
C VAL A 128 -7.43 -1.17 -20.46
N ALA A 129 -7.21 0.14 -20.60
CA ALA A 129 -6.27 0.70 -21.57
C ALA A 129 -4.83 0.26 -21.24
N HIS A 130 -4.43 0.36 -19.96
CA HIS A 130 -3.11 -0.09 -19.50
C HIS A 130 -2.93 -1.60 -19.74
N TYR A 131 -3.92 -2.42 -19.42
CA TYR A 131 -3.90 -3.86 -19.64
C TYR A 131 -3.72 -4.20 -21.13
N ARG A 132 -4.46 -3.55 -22.03
CA ARG A 132 -4.34 -3.76 -23.48
C ARG A 132 -2.94 -3.39 -24.00
N ALA A 133 -2.41 -2.27 -23.54
CA ALA A 133 -1.08 -1.81 -23.95
C ALA A 133 0.07 -2.66 -23.38
N ASN A 134 -0.13 -3.24 -22.19
CA ASN A 134 0.92 -3.92 -21.44
C ASN A 134 0.63 -5.40 -21.17
N GLY A 135 -0.34 -6.03 -21.82
CA GLY A 135 -0.80 -7.39 -21.54
C GLY A 135 0.33 -8.43 -21.47
N ALA A 136 1.38 -8.28 -22.27
CA ALA A 136 2.54 -9.16 -22.25
C ALA A 136 3.30 -9.18 -20.91
N ARG A 137 3.13 -8.16 -20.06
CA ARG A 137 3.73 -8.08 -18.72
C ARG A 137 2.96 -8.92 -17.68
N TYR A 138 1.68 -9.20 -17.94
CA TYR A 138 0.76 -9.89 -17.02
C TYR A 138 0.60 -11.37 -17.38
N LYS A 139 1.71 -12.05 -17.69
CA LYS A 139 1.71 -13.49 -17.92
C LYS A 139 1.66 -14.26 -16.61
N LEU A 140 0.83 -15.30 -16.59
CA LEU A 140 0.70 -16.18 -15.43
C LEU A 140 1.98 -16.99 -15.19
N ASP A 141 2.40 -17.08 -13.95
CA ASP A 141 3.48 -17.95 -13.46
C ASP A 141 2.98 -19.37 -13.10
N HIS A 142 1.66 -19.54 -12.94
CA HIS A 142 0.98 -20.81 -12.67
C HIS A 142 -0.38 -20.85 -13.36
N ASN A 143 -0.95 -22.06 -13.51
CA ASN A 143 -2.26 -22.23 -14.10
C ASN A 143 -3.35 -21.68 -13.17
N LYS A 144 -4.31 -20.95 -13.73
CA LYS A 144 -5.53 -20.52 -13.05
C LYS A 144 -6.75 -21.22 -13.68
N VAL A 145 -7.72 -21.51 -12.85
CA VAL A 145 -8.95 -22.19 -13.25
C VAL A 145 -10.18 -21.58 -12.57
N ARG A 146 -11.31 -21.77 -13.22
CA ARG A 146 -12.64 -21.65 -12.63
C ARG A 146 -13.32 -23.01 -12.67
N GLY A 147 -14.15 -23.34 -11.69
CA GLY A 147 -14.83 -24.60 -11.69
C GLY A 147 -15.59 -24.90 -10.42
N VAL A 148 -16.13 -26.11 -10.38
CA VAL A 148 -16.98 -26.58 -9.28
C VAL A 148 -16.51 -27.96 -8.85
N VAL A 149 -16.49 -28.18 -7.53
CA VAL A 149 -16.23 -29.49 -6.93
C VAL A 149 -17.36 -29.87 -6.00
N VAL A 150 -17.90 -31.08 -6.15
CA VAL A 150 -18.89 -31.67 -5.25
C VAL A 150 -18.36 -33.00 -4.71
N LYS A 151 -18.24 -33.11 -3.40
CA LYS A 151 -17.91 -34.33 -2.71
C LYS A 151 -19.17 -35.03 -2.22
N THR A 152 -19.32 -36.29 -2.58
CA THR A 152 -20.48 -37.12 -2.20
C THR A 152 -20.04 -38.37 -1.44
N PRO A 153 -20.85 -38.88 -0.52
CA PRO A 153 -20.60 -40.21 0.06
C PRO A 153 -20.74 -41.31 -1.01
N ARG A 154 -20.10 -42.44 -0.82
CA ARG A 154 -20.19 -43.60 -1.74
C ARG A 154 -21.63 -44.08 -1.96
N SER A 155 -22.49 -43.91 -0.98
CA SER A 155 -23.88 -44.30 -1.02
C SER A 155 -24.81 -43.38 -1.83
N PHE A 156 -24.28 -42.25 -2.32
CA PHE A 156 -25.06 -41.28 -3.08
C PHE A 156 -25.58 -41.87 -4.40
N ARG A 157 -26.89 -41.81 -4.61
CA ARG A 157 -27.56 -42.47 -5.73
C ARG A 157 -27.88 -41.55 -6.92
N ASN A 158 -28.02 -40.23 -6.68
CA ASN A 158 -28.44 -39.26 -7.68
C ASN A 158 -27.29 -38.73 -8.56
N THR A 159 -26.36 -39.60 -8.92
CA THR A 159 -25.14 -39.25 -9.64
C THR A 159 -25.36 -38.73 -11.03
N SER A 160 -26.39 -39.27 -11.73
CA SER A 160 -26.78 -38.82 -13.09
C SER A 160 -27.35 -37.40 -13.09
N THR A 161 -28.19 -37.10 -12.09
CA THR A 161 -28.75 -35.74 -11.90
C THR A 161 -27.64 -34.75 -11.56
N LEU A 162 -26.76 -35.10 -10.65
CA LEU A 162 -25.59 -34.27 -10.29
C LEU A 162 -24.67 -34.01 -11.49
N SER A 163 -24.38 -35.05 -12.27
CA SER A 163 -23.53 -34.92 -13.47
C SER A 163 -24.22 -34.05 -14.57
N THR A 164 -25.54 -34.07 -14.63
CA THR A 164 -26.28 -33.21 -15.55
C THR A 164 -26.28 -31.75 -15.07
N ALA A 165 -26.51 -31.52 -13.77
CA ALA A 165 -26.43 -30.20 -13.18
C ALA A 165 -25.02 -29.57 -13.36
N LEU A 166 -23.97 -30.35 -13.11
CA LEU A 166 -22.59 -29.91 -13.33
C LEU A 166 -22.29 -29.57 -14.79
N ARG A 167 -22.81 -30.32 -15.76
CA ARG A 167 -22.66 -29.98 -17.20
C ARG A 167 -23.36 -28.66 -17.56
N ASN A 168 -24.44 -28.35 -16.85
CA ASN A 168 -25.20 -27.13 -17.08
C ASN A 168 -24.55 -25.87 -16.48
N VAL A 169 -23.57 -26.03 -15.61
CA VAL A 169 -22.90 -24.91 -14.90
C VAL A 169 -22.42 -23.81 -15.87
N VAL A 170 -21.79 -24.21 -16.98
CA VAL A 170 -21.27 -23.26 -17.98
C VAL A 170 -22.39 -22.39 -18.61
N LYS A 171 -23.62 -22.94 -18.71
CA LYS A 171 -24.75 -22.25 -19.40
C LYS A 171 -25.74 -21.59 -18.44
N ARG A 172 -25.92 -22.15 -17.24
CA ARG A 172 -26.99 -21.78 -16.30
C ARG A 172 -26.51 -21.37 -14.91
N GLY A 173 -25.18 -21.37 -14.69
CA GLY A 173 -24.64 -21.13 -13.36
C GLY A 173 -24.72 -22.33 -12.43
N THR A 174 -24.44 -22.13 -11.16
CA THR A 174 -24.25 -23.18 -10.16
C THR A 174 -25.51 -23.53 -9.34
N GLN A 175 -26.63 -22.80 -9.51
CA GLN A 175 -27.83 -22.89 -8.68
C GLN A 175 -28.43 -24.32 -8.63
N GLU A 176 -28.41 -25.06 -9.77
CA GLU A 176 -28.93 -26.44 -9.80
C GLU A 176 -28.03 -27.39 -8.97
N VAL A 177 -26.71 -27.17 -8.98
CA VAL A 177 -25.74 -27.95 -8.19
C VAL A 177 -25.85 -27.62 -6.71
N GLU A 178 -25.97 -26.33 -6.39
CA GLU A 178 -26.14 -25.83 -5.03
C GLU A 178 -27.41 -26.41 -4.38
N ALA A 179 -28.55 -26.33 -5.06
CA ALA A 179 -29.80 -26.90 -4.58
C ALA A 179 -29.72 -28.41 -4.34
N LEU A 180 -28.99 -29.17 -5.19
CA LEU A 180 -28.75 -30.58 -4.99
C LEU A 180 -27.82 -30.83 -3.80
N ALA A 181 -26.79 -30.01 -3.63
CA ALA A 181 -25.86 -30.11 -2.52
C ALA A 181 -26.56 -29.85 -1.19
N GLU A 182 -27.37 -28.81 -1.09
CA GLU A 182 -28.18 -28.51 0.09
C GLU A 182 -29.17 -29.65 0.41
N LYS A 183 -29.96 -30.07 -0.60
CA LYS A 183 -30.96 -31.14 -0.43
C LYS A 183 -30.38 -32.43 0.11
N HIS A 184 -29.15 -32.76 -0.24
CA HIS A 184 -28.50 -34.02 0.10
C HIS A 184 -27.35 -33.85 1.11
N SER A 185 -27.15 -32.64 1.64
CA SER A 185 -26.06 -32.28 2.57
C SER A 185 -24.67 -32.68 2.03
N LEU A 186 -24.44 -32.39 0.74
CA LEU A 186 -23.16 -32.65 0.09
C LEU A 186 -22.19 -31.49 0.34
N GLN A 187 -20.90 -31.79 0.34
CA GLN A 187 -19.88 -30.77 0.38
C GLN A 187 -19.73 -30.18 -1.04
N PHE A 188 -19.98 -28.88 -1.16
CA PHE A 188 -19.97 -28.13 -2.40
C PHE A 188 -18.96 -26.99 -2.32
N SER A 189 -18.12 -26.86 -3.35
CA SER A 189 -17.14 -25.79 -3.49
C SER A 189 -17.33 -25.15 -4.85
N ASP A 190 -17.81 -23.92 -4.86
CA ASP A 190 -17.99 -23.09 -6.06
C ASP A 190 -16.82 -22.13 -6.21
N MET A 191 -16.11 -22.25 -7.31
CA MET A 191 -15.00 -21.41 -7.73
C MET A 191 -15.23 -20.88 -9.14
N THR A 192 -16.50 -20.61 -9.49
CA THR A 192 -16.86 -20.08 -10.83
C THR A 192 -16.83 -18.56 -10.89
N ALA A 193 -17.07 -17.89 -9.77
CA ALA A 193 -17.05 -16.43 -9.68
C ALA A 193 -15.64 -15.84 -9.76
N GLU A 194 -14.65 -16.55 -9.23
CA GLU A 194 -13.27 -16.04 -9.10
C GLU A 194 -12.26 -17.01 -9.72
N TRP A 195 -11.18 -16.47 -10.26
CA TRP A 195 -10.04 -17.24 -10.73
C TRP A 195 -9.21 -17.72 -9.54
N VAL A 196 -9.17 -19.02 -9.32
CA VAL A 196 -8.31 -19.64 -8.30
C VAL A 196 -7.05 -20.25 -8.91
N SER A 197 -6.00 -20.38 -8.11
CA SER A 197 -4.84 -21.15 -8.54
C SER A 197 -5.25 -22.62 -8.77
N TYR A 198 -4.61 -23.28 -9.74
CA TYR A 198 -4.91 -24.69 -9.97
C TYR A 198 -4.56 -25.56 -8.76
N SER A 199 -3.56 -25.18 -7.96
CA SER A 199 -3.23 -25.86 -6.70
C SER A 199 -4.36 -25.75 -5.67
N ASP A 200 -5.00 -24.57 -5.57
CA ASP A 200 -6.13 -24.38 -4.66
C ASP A 200 -7.33 -25.20 -5.11
N PHE A 201 -7.63 -25.20 -6.40
CA PHE A 201 -8.68 -26.09 -6.95
C PHE A 201 -8.40 -27.57 -6.61
N LEU A 202 -7.15 -28.03 -6.79
CA LEU A 202 -6.77 -29.39 -6.48
C LEU A 202 -6.86 -29.72 -4.98
N SER A 203 -6.76 -28.76 -4.09
CA SER A 203 -6.92 -28.97 -2.64
C SER A 203 -8.31 -29.48 -2.26
N HIS A 204 -9.32 -29.22 -3.10
CA HIS A 204 -10.67 -29.74 -2.94
C HIS A 204 -10.85 -31.17 -3.49
N LEU A 205 -9.84 -31.73 -4.15
CA LEU A 205 -9.85 -33.08 -4.72
C LEU A 205 -8.95 -34.02 -3.88
N PRO A 206 -9.21 -35.34 -3.94
CA PRO A 206 -8.39 -36.29 -3.22
C PRO A 206 -6.99 -36.40 -3.82
N THR A 207 -5.98 -36.51 -2.96
CA THR A 207 -4.60 -36.76 -3.39
C THR A 207 -4.46 -38.20 -3.90
N VAL A 208 -4.23 -38.37 -5.20
CA VAL A 208 -4.00 -39.68 -5.84
C VAL A 208 -2.59 -39.72 -6.38
N ARG A 209 -1.74 -40.58 -5.80
CA ARG A 209 -0.29 -40.68 -6.11
C ARG A 209 0.07 -41.08 -7.57
N THR A 210 -0.89 -41.65 -8.28
CA THR A 210 -0.63 -42.26 -9.62
C THR A 210 -1.21 -41.42 -10.78
N ARG A 211 -1.78 -40.29 -10.55
CA ARG A 211 -2.44 -39.49 -11.59
C ARG A 211 -1.66 -38.21 -11.89
N SER A 212 -1.44 -37.95 -13.17
CA SER A 212 -1.00 -36.64 -13.61
C SER A 212 -2.18 -35.66 -13.51
N TYR A 213 -2.06 -34.68 -12.62
CA TYR A 213 -3.11 -33.67 -12.47
C TYR A 213 -3.19 -32.71 -13.67
N GLU A 214 -2.13 -32.61 -14.47
CA GLU A 214 -2.14 -31.78 -15.68
C GLU A 214 -3.13 -32.32 -16.72
N ASP A 215 -3.36 -33.64 -16.77
CA ASP A 215 -4.33 -34.25 -17.65
C ASP A 215 -5.77 -33.78 -17.36
N LEU A 216 -6.05 -33.34 -16.14
CA LEU A 216 -7.37 -32.85 -15.76
C LEU A 216 -7.70 -31.49 -16.41
N LEU A 217 -6.69 -30.66 -16.68
CA LEU A 217 -6.85 -29.39 -17.37
C LEU A 217 -7.21 -29.54 -18.86
N SER A 218 -6.86 -30.68 -19.43
CA SER A 218 -7.07 -30.96 -20.85
C SER A 218 -8.43 -31.60 -21.14
N LYS A 219 -9.14 -32.04 -20.09
CA LYS A 219 -10.42 -32.75 -20.22
C LYS A 219 -11.58 -31.79 -20.10
N SER A 220 -12.40 -31.73 -21.11
CA SER A 220 -13.67 -31.02 -21.08
C SER A 220 -14.76 -31.86 -20.40
N GLY A 221 -15.68 -31.18 -19.72
CA GLY A 221 -16.85 -31.79 -19.12
C GLY A 221 -16.65 -32.27 -17.68
N VAL A 222 -17.65 -33.00 -17.18
CA VAL A 222 -17.68 -33.48 -15.80
C VAL A 222 -16.69 -34.62 -15.63
N GLN A 223 -15.83 -34.50 -14.66
CA GLN A 223 -14.84 -35.48 -14.26
C GLN A 223 -15.20 -36.06 -12.89
N GLN A 224 -14.71 -37.28 -12.63
CA GLN A 224 -14.94 -37.97 -11.37
C GLN A 224 -13.63 -38.52 -10.85
N MET A 225 -13.42 -38.37 -9.55
CA MET A 225 -12.40 -39.05 -8.76
C MET A 225 -13.06 -39.79 -7.59
N SER A 226 -12.48 -40.87 -7.16
CA SER A 226 -13.03 -41.67 -6.06
C SER A 226 -11.94 -42.06 -5.08
N THR A 227 -12.29 -42.03 -3.80
CA THR A 227 -11.51 -42.59 -2.69
C THR A 227 -12.32 -43.77 -2.08
N ASP A 228 -11.79 -44.41 -1.06
CA ASP A 228 -12.51 -45.50 -0.37
C ASP A 228 -13.81 -44.99 0.29
N ASP A 229 -13.84 -43.71 0.71
CA ASP A 229 -14.95 -43.14 1.50
C ASP A 229 -15.90 -42.24 0.69
N ALA A 230 -15.42 -41.64 -0.42
CA ALA A 230 -16.16 -40.61 -1.14
C ALA A 230 -15.95 -40.63 -2.65
N ASN A 231 -16.87 -40.01 -3.37
CA ASN A 231 -16.72 -39.65 -4.77
C ASN A 231 -16.65 -38.12 -4.90
N PHE A 232 -15.81 -37.67 -5.79
CA PHE A 232 -15.63 -36.24 -6.11
C PHE A 232 -16.04 -36.05 -7.57
N TYR A 233 -17.07 -35.24 -7.80
CA TYR A 233 -17.52 -34.83 -9.11
C TYR A 233 -17.12 -33.37 -9.31
N PHE A 234 -16.50 -33.07 -10.41
CA PHE A 234 -16.02 -31.70 -10.66
C PHE A 234 -16.07 -31.36 -12.14
N ILE A 235 -16.14 -30.10 -12.43
CA ILE A 235 -15.99 -29.52 -13.75
C ILE A 235 -15.09 -28.31 -13.67
N ILE A 236 -14.12 -28.23 -14.59
CA ILE A 236 -13.34 -27.01 -14.83
C ILE A 236 -14.03 -26.29 -15.97
N THR A 237 -14.56 -25.12 -15.72
CA THR A 237 -15.31 -24.31 -16.68
C THR A 237 -14.40 -23.46 -17.55
N GLU A 238 -13.35 -22.94 -16.97
CA GLU A 238 -12.36 -22.10 -17.64
C GLU A 238 -10.94 -22.40 -17.15
N VAL A 239 -9.96 -22.25 -18.05
CA VAL A 239 -8.54 -22.48 -17.77
C VAL A 239 -7.74 -21.41 -18.46
N VAL A 240 -6.83 -20.77 -17.70
CA VAL A 240 -5.73 -19.98 -18.28
C VAL A 240 -4.42 -20.60 -17.83
N ARG A 241 -3.56 -20.92 -18.81
CA ARG A 241 -2.34 -21.67 -18.57
C ARG A 241 -1.18 -20.77 -18.17
N ARG A 242 -0.23 -21.34 -17.47
CA ARG A 242 1.06 -20.70 -17.22
C ARG A 242 1.67 -20.19 -18.54
N GLY A 243 2.15 -18.94 -18.53
CA GLY A 243 2.73 -18.25 -19.69
C GLY A 243 1.72 -17.56 -20.59
N GLU A 244 0.41 -17.84 -20.44
CA GLU A 244 -0.66 -17.06 -21.09
C GLU A 244 -0.88 -15.75 -20.33
N VAL A 245 -1.52 -14.79 -20.99
CA VAL A 245 -1.87 -13.49 -20.38
C VAL A 245 -2.97 -13.72 -19.34
N SER A 246 -2.74 -13.22 -18.15
CA SER A 246 -3.70 -13.29 -17.05
C SER A 246 -5.00 -12.58 -17.41
N PRO A 247 -6.17 -13.11 -17.06
CA PRO A 247 -7.42 -12.36 -17.16
C PRO A 247 -7.34 -11.01 -16.43
N LEU A 248 -7.96 -9.99 -17.00
CA LEU A 248 -7.96 -8.64 -16.43
C LEU A 248 -8.41 -8.63 -14.96
N GLU A 249 -9.45 -9.38 -14.64
CA GLU A 249 -9.98 -9.53 -13.28
C GLU A 249 -8.93 -9.94 -12.24
N CYS A 250 -7.95 -10.72 -12.66
CA CYS A 250 -6.88 -11.17 -11.76
C CYS A 250 -5.80 -10.13 -11.50
N VAL A 251 -5.69 -9.12 -12.35
CA VAL A 251 -4.60 -8.13 -12.33
C VAL A 251 -5.08 -6.69 -12.25
N ALA A 252 -6.39 -6.47 -12.26
CA ALA A 252 -6.99 -5.13 -12.22
C ALA A 252 -6.49 -4.31 -11.02
N ASP A 253 -6.44 -4.91 -9.83
CA ASP A 253 -5.97 -4.23 -8.62
C ASP A 253 -4.46 -3.96 -8.66
N ASP A 254 -3.67 -4.84 -9.28
CA ASP A 254 -2.24 -4.61 -9.48
C ASP A 254 -2.02 -3.44 -10.44
N ILE A 255 -2.78 -3.42 -11.54
CA ILE A 255 -2.76 -2.32 -12.52
C ILE A 255 -3.16 -1.01 -11.85
N ARG A 256 -4.22 -1.00 -11.06
CA ARG A 256 -4.65 0.19 -10.30
C ARG A 256 -3.54 0.72 -9.40
N ARG A 257 -2.83 -0.16 -8.69
CA ARG A 257 -1.67 0.24 -7.86
C ARG A 257 -0.52 0.81 -8.69
N VAL A 258 -0.23 0.24 -9.86
CA VAL A 258 0.81 0.74 -10.77
C VAL A 258 0.45 2.13 -11.28
N LEU A 259 -0.76 2.31 -11.82
CA LEU A 259 -1.24 3.59 -12.34
C LEU A 259 -1.28 4.67 -11.24
N TYR A 260 -1.72 4.30 -10.05
CA TYR A 260 -1.71 5.20 -8.90
C TYR A 260 -0.27 5.64 -8.53
N ALA A 261 0.68 4.71 -8.51
CA ALA A 261 2.08 5.02 -8.24
C ALA A 261 2.69 5.91 -9.35
N GLU A 262 2.39 5.63 -10.61
CA GLU A 262 2.81 6.45 -11.75
C GLU A 262 2.23 7.88 -11.69
N ARG A 263 0.95 8.01 -11.35
CA ARG A 263 0.29 9.32 -11.18
C ARG A 263 0.91 10.12 -10.03
N ARG A 264 1.13 9.47 -8.87
CA ARG A 264 1.85 10.11 -7.76
C ARG A 264 3.24 10.58 -8.16
N SER A 265 4.00 9.74 -8.85
CA SER A 265 5.34 10.10 -9.33
C SER A 265 5.29 11.26 -10.31
N ALA A 266 4.29 11.31 -11.20
CA ALA A 266 4.10 12.40 -12.14
C ALA A 266 3.75 13.74 -11.43
N ILE A 267 2.95 13.70 -10.36
CA ILE A 267 2.65 14.88 -9.54
C ILE A 267 3.94 15.41 -8.91
N VAL A 268 4.72 14.54 -8.26
CA VAL A 268 5.99 14.92 -7.64
C VAL A 268 6.94 15.52 -8.70
N GLY A 269 7.16 14.82 -9.80
CA GLY A 269 8.05 15.30 -10.86
C GLY A 269 7.60 16.64 -11.49
N ARG A 270 6.30 16.92 -11.53
CA ARG A 270 5.76 18.17 -12.03
C ARG A 270 6.12 19.35 -11.13
N TYR A 271 5.80 19.27 -9.84
CA TYR A 271 6.10 20.35 -8.91
C TYR A 271 7.61 20.55 -8.74
N GLU A 272 8.40 19.49 -8.73
CA GLU A 272 9.87 19.57 -8.70
C GLU A 272 10.41 20.31 -9.92
N ALA A 273 9.91 19.97 -11.10
CA ALA A 273 10.29 20.64 -12.34
C ALA A 273 9.90 22.12 -12.34
N GLU A 274 8.72 22.47 -11.82
CA GLU A 274 8.25 23.84 -11.69
C GLU A 274 9.13 24.63 -10.71
N MET A 275 9.43 24.06 -9.56
CA MET A 275 10.30 24.65 -8.53
C MET A 275 11.71 24.88 -9.06
N LEU A 276 12.26 23.94 -9.85
CA LEU A 276 13.58 24.09 -10.49
C LEU A 276 13.58 25.20 -11.54
N ARG A 277 12.55 25.30 -12.38
CA ARG A 277 12.42 26.38 -13.38
C ARG A 277 12.30 27.74 -12.72
N GLU A 278 11.46 27.84 -11.71
CA GLU A 278 11.31 29.07 -10.93
C GLU A 278 12.62 29.50 -10.28
N ALA A 279 13.34 28.57 -9.66
CA ALA A 279 14.62 28.87 -9.02
C ALA A 279 15.69 29.28 -10.00
N ALA A 280 15.71 28.66 -11.19
CA ALA A 280 16.63 29.02 -12.28
C ALA A 280 16.31 30.42 -12.84
N SER A 281 15.04 30.72 -13.14
CA SER A 281 14.62 32.02 -13.67
C SER A 281 14.87 33.16 -12.66
N ALA A 282 14.75 32.92 -11.39
CA ALA A 282 15.03 33.86 -10.30
C ALA A 282 16.54 33.99 -9.99
N GLY A 283 17.41 33.26 -10.70
CA GLY A 283 18.85 33.29 -10.45
C GLY A 283 19.28 32.70 -9.10
N ARG A 284 18.43 31.88 -8.49
CA ARG A 284 18.70 31.20 -7.20
C ARG A 284 19.60 29.96 -7.38
N ILE A 285 19.73 29.46 -8.62
CA ILE A 285 20.64 28.35 -8.94
C ILE A 285 21.84 28.93 -9.71
N ILE A 286 23.02 28.70 -9.19
CA ILE A 286 24.28 29.18 -9.77
C ILE A 286 25.14 27.96 -10.07
N PHE A 287 25.39 27.71 -11.36
CA PHE A 287 26.41 26.77 -11.80
C PHE A 287 27.65 27.54 -12.24
N GLN A 288 28.84 26.98 -12.01
CA GLN A 288 30.08 27.54 -12.55
C GLN A 288 30.14 27.39 -14.07
N ASP A 289 29.50 26.38 -14.62
CA ASP A 289 29.34 26.14 -16.04
C ASP A 289 27.86 26.30 -16.43
N SER A 290 27.58 27.32 -17.27
CA SER A 290 26.20 27.61 -17.72
C SER A 290 25.58 26.47 -18.54
N LEU A 291 26.40 25.67 -19.24
CA LEU A 291 25.93 24.53 -20.03
C LEU A 291 25.27 23.46 -19.12
N LEU A 292 25.71 23.32 -17.87
CA LEU A 292 25.11 22.40 -16.92
C LEU A 292 23.71 22.86 -16.46
N LEU A 293 23.52 24.17 -16.32
CA LEU A 293 22.20 24.73 -16.00
C LEU A 293 21.21 24.52 -17.14
N ASP A 294 21.65 24.84 -18.37
CA ASP A 294 20.82 24.67 -19.57
C ASP A 294 20.45 23.21 -19.79
N ALA A 295 21.40 22.29 -19.60
CA ALA A 295 21.14 20.84 -19.70
C ALA A 295 20.18 20.34 -18.61
N MET A 296 20.29 20.85 -17.40
CA MET A 296 19.35 20.50 -16.30
C MET A 296 17.94 20.96 -16.66
N ILE A 297 17.75 22.19 -17.10
CA ILE A 297 16.43 22.75 -17.44
C ILE A 297 15.82 22.02 -18.64
N ALA A 298 16.64 21.72 -19.66
CA ALA A 298 16.21 20.99 -20.86
C ALA A 298 15.76 19.55 -20.56
N GLY A 299 16.28 18.93 -19.50
CA GLY A 299 15.92 17.59 -19.06
C GLY A 299 14.64 17.54 -18.22
N LEU A 300 14.07 18.68 -17.82
CA LEU A 300 12.85 18.69 -17.01
C LEU A 300 11.62 18.34 -17.87
N PRO A 301 10.64 17.59 -17.29
CA PRO A 301 9.41 17.28 -18.00
C PRO A 301 8.70 18.57 -18.43
N ALA A 302 8.11 18.56 -19.62
CA ALA A 302 7.32 19.70 -20.10
C ALA A 302 6.17 19.99 -19.11
N VAL A 303 5.90 21.27 -18.87
CA VAL A 303 4.66 21.65 -18.20
C VAL A 303 3.55 21.34 -19.20
N ALA A 304 2.66 20.40 -18.87
CA ALA A 304 1.46 20.20 -19.64
C ALA A 304 0.67 21.51 -19.59
N SER A 305 0.59 22.25 -20.69
CA SER A 305 -0.32 23.38 -20.80
C SER A 305 -1.75 22.87 -20.64
N GLU A 306 -2.62 23.64 -20.02
CA GLU A 306 -4.04 23.31 -19.86
C GLU A 306 -4.70 22.89 -21.21
N GLU A 307 -4.23 23.44 -22.34
CA GLU A 307 -4.64 23.04 -23.69
C GLU A 307 -4.34 21.57 -24.05
N VAL A 308 -3.27 20.97 -23.50
CA VAL A 308 -2.92 19.55 -23.77
C VAL A 308 -3.80 18.61 -22.94
N VAL A 309 -4.25 19.05 -21.77
CA VAL A 309 -5.20 18.30 -20.93
C VAL A 309 -6.58 18.30 -21.62
N GLU A 310 -7.04 19.45 -22.11
CA GLU A 310 -8.32 19.60 -22.82
C GLU A 310 -8.36 18.83 -24.15
N GLN A 311 -7.24 18.82 -24.90
CA GLN A 311 -7.10 17.99 -26.11
C GLN A 311 -7.02 16.50 -25.83
N ARG A 312 -6.45 16.09 -24.70
CA ARG A 312 -6.41 14.69 -24.30
C ARG A 312 -7.79 14.20 -23.92
N ASP A 313 -8.55 14.99 -23.16
CA ASP A 313 -9.91 14.67 -22.74
C ASP A 313 -10.87 14.61 -23.94
N SER A 314 -10.73 15.50 -24.94
CA SER A 314 -11.52 15.46 -26.17
C SER A 314 -11.16 14.30 -27.11
N LEU A 315 -9.89 13.88 -27.17
CA LEU A 315 -9.48 12.69 -27.93
C LEU A 315 -9.89 11.39 -27.23
N GLU A 316 -9.96 11.39 -25.90
CA GLU A 316 -10.45 10.26 -25.10
C GLU A 316 -11.98 10.10 -25.27
N GLU A 317 -12.75 11.19 -25.38
CA GLU A 317 -14.19 11.17 -25.71
C GLU A 317 -14.46 10.62 -27.12
N GLU A 318 -13.67 11.04 -28.12
CA GLU A 318 -13.84 10.61 -29.51
C GLU A 318 -13.47 9.13 -29.74
N VAL A 319 -12.52 8.61 -28.97
CA VAL A 319 -12.14 7.19 -28.96
C VAL A 319 -13.22 6.34 -28.29
N ASP A 320 -13.88 6.87 -27.26
CA ASP A 320 -14.94 6.18 -26.53
C ASP A 320 -16.22 6.02 -27.33
N GLU A 321 -16.66 7.03 -28.08
CA GLU A 321 -17.82 6.92 -28.98
C GLU A 321 -17.61 5.82 -30.03
N ARG A 322 -16.39 5.73 -30.60
CA ARG A 322 -16.06 4.70 -31.59
C ARG A 322 -16.02 3.28 -31.01
N ILE A 323 -15.58 3.13 -29.75
CA ILE A 323 -15.54 1.82 -29.07
C ILE A 323 -16.98 1.36 -28.70
N PHE A 324 -17.86 2.28 -28.32
CA PHE A 324 -19.27 1.97 -28.04
C PHE A 324 -20.02 1.56 -29.32
N GLU A 325 -19.81 2.26 -30.46
CA GLU A 325 -20.39 1.91 -31.74
C GLU A 325 -19.91 0.53 -32.25
N GLU A 326 -18.63 0.18 -32.07
CA GLU A 326 -18.12 -1.15 -32.43
C GLU A 326 -18.65 -2.27 -31.51
N ALA A 327 -18.82 -2.01 -30.23
CA ALA A 327 -19.39 -2.99 -29.29
C ALA A 327 -20.86 -3.26 -29.54
N ASP A 328 -21.64 -2.23 -29.88
CA ASP A 328 -23.05 -2.36 -30.24
C ASP A 328 -23.25 -3.08 -31.61
N SER A 329 -22.34 -2.83 -32.56
CA SER A 329 -22.38 -3.54 -33.86
C SER A 329 -22.04 -5.03 -33.75
N LEU A 330 -21.26 -5.44 -32.77
CA LEU A 330 -20.92 -6.85 -32.47
C LEU A 330 -22.04 -7.56 -31.68
N SER A 331 -22.88 -6.82 -30.95
CA SER A 331 -24.01 -7.40 -30.19
C SER A 331 -25.26 -7.64 -31.01
N LEU A 332 -25.38 -7.03 -32.21
CA LEU A 332 -26.52 -7.15 -33.12
C LEU A 332 -26.30 -8.17 -34.25
N GLY A 333 -25.18 -8.89 -34.24
CA GLY A 333 -24.79 -9.85 -35.30
C GLY A 333 -24.80 -11.33 -34.89
N ILE A 334 -25.65 -11.74 -33.89
CA ILE A 334 -25.89 -13.16 -33.57
C ILE A 334 -27.39 -13.45 -33.60
#